data_89311ee1641062cdb5f75dd51b1eaa4d
#
_entry.id   89311ee1641062cdb5f75dd51b1eaa4d
#
_cell.length_a   1.000
_cell.length_b   1.000
_cell.length_c   1.000
_cell.angle_alpha   90.00
_cell.angle_beta   90.00
_cell.angle_gamma   90.00
#
_symmetry.space_group_name_H-M   'P 1'
#
loop_
_entity.id
_entity.type
_entity.pdbx_description
1 polymer ?
#
loop_
_entity_poly.entity_id
_entity_poly.type
_entity_poly.pdbx_seq_one_letter_code
_entity_poly.pdbx_strand_id
1 'polypeptide(L)'
;MALLICENAAFAYEGDMVVSGLNFTVNNGDYLCIVGENGSGKSTLIKGLLRLKAPQQGKIIPDDSLKRNEIGYLPQQTAIQKDFPASVYEVVLSGRLGSRGIRPFYTRADKDAAESYMKLLGIETLRNKCYRELSGGQQQRVLLARALCATKKLLLLDEPVSGLDPVVTQELYQTIKNINKELGITIIMVSHDIQSAIKYADRILHLQNKQVFFGPTEEYILSGSGKTFLGGGTND
;
A
#
# COMPACT_ATOMS: atom_id res chain seq x y z
N MET A 1 14.77 6.79 -11.56
CA MET A 1 15.05 5.43 -12.08
C MET A 1 13.80 4.60 -11.81
N ALA A 2 13.32 3.86 -12.82
CA ALA A 2 12.10 3.05 -12.71
C ALA A 2 12.33 1.90 -11.70
N LEU A 3 11.44 1.78 -10.73
CA LEU A 3 11.40 0.68 -9.76
C LEU A 3 10.50 -0.47 -10.27
N LEU A 4 9.48 -0.12 -11.06
CA LEU A 4 8.52 -1.06 -11.62
C LEU A 4 7.91 -0.49 -12.89
N ILE A 5 7.81 -1.31 -13.94
CA ILE A 5 7.17 -0.97 -15.22
C ILE A 5 6.04 -1.96 -15.48
N CYS A 6 4.87 -1.45 -15.81
CA CYS A 6 3.72 -2.22 -16.25
C CYS A 6 3.50 -1.94 -17.74
N GLU A 7 3.58 -2.97 -18.59
CA GLU A 7 3.45 -2.87 -20.04
C GLU A 7 2.27 -3.69 -20.53
N ASN A 8 1.22 -3.01 -20.96
CA ASN A 8 -0.02 -3.57 -21.52
C ASN A 8 -0.56 -4.75 -20.69
N ALA A 9 -0.44 -4.67 -19.36
CA ALA A 9 -0.86 -5.76 -18.49
C ALA A 9 -2.38 -5.85 -18.39
N ALA A 10 -2.87 -7.09 -18.39
CA ALA A 10 -4.28 -7.41 -18.20
C ALA A 10 -4.43 -8.62 -17.28
N PHE A 11 -5.49 -8.61 -16.47
CA PHE A 11 -5.80 -9.68 -15.52
C PHE A 11 -7.23 -10.16 -15.70
N ALA A 12 -7.40 -11.47 -15.64
CA ALA A 12 -8.70 -12.13 -15.70
C ALA A 12 -8.86 -13.17 -14.59
N TYR A 13 -10.11 -13.52 -14.26
CA TYR A 13 -10.48 -14.65 -13.43
C TYR A 13 -11.48 -15.51 -14.20
N GLU A 14 -11.20 -16.83 -14.29
CA GLU A 14 -12.08 -17.83 -14.92
C GLU A 14 -12.48 -17.44 -16.37
N GLY A 15 -11.62 -16.67 -17.05
CA GLY A 15 -11.88 -16.20 -18.42
C GLY A 15 -12.41 -14.76 -18.49
N ASP A 16 -12.98 -14.23 -17.41
CA ASP A 16 -13.54 -12.89 -17.39
C ASP A 16 -12.46 -11.84 -17.11
N MET A 17 -12.35 -10.86 -18.02
CA MET A 17 -11.40 -9.75 -17.91
C MET A 17 -11.81 -8.81 -16.79
N VAL A 18 -10.94 -8.67 -15.77
CA VAL A 18 -11.19 -7.78 -14.62
C VAL A 18 -10.58 -6.41 -14.83
N VAL A 19 -9.35 -6.36 -15.34
CA VAL A 19 -8.69 -5.10 -15.65
C VAL A 19 -7.71 -5.29 -16.82
N SER A 20 -7.66 -4.33 -17.72
CA SER A 20 -6.85 -4.40 -18.94
C SER A 20 -6.19 -3.08 -19.32
N GLY A 21 -5.26 -3.15 -20.27
CA GLY A 21 -4.60 -1.97 -20.85
C GLY A 21 -3.76 -1.19 -19.85
N LEU A 22 -3.18 -1.86 -18.84
CA LEU A 22 -2.38 -1.22 -17.81
C LEU A 22 -0.99 -0.87 -18.36
N ASN A 23 -0.71 0.43 -18.44
CA ASN A 23 0.56 0.99 -18.87
C ASN A 23 0.99 2.10 -17.94
N PHE A 24 1.92 1.82 -17.03
CA PHE A 24 2.42 2.80 -16.08
C PHE A 24 3.81 2.45 -15.57
N THR A 25 4.52 3.46 -15.09
CA THR A 25 5.85 3.32 -14.51
C THR A 25 5.87 3.94 -13.13
N VAL A 26 6.41 3.21 -12.16
CA VAL A 26 6.67 3.69 -10.80
C VAL A 26 8.17 3.88 -10.63
N ASN A 27 8.60 5.08 -10.27
CA ASN A 27 10.00 5.39 -10.00
C ASN A 27 10.32 5.27 -8.51
N ASN A 28 11.62 5.16 -8.20
CA ASN A 28 12.06 5.21 -6.82
C ASN A 28 11.63 6.53 -6.16
N GLY A 29 11.01 6.42 -5.00
CA GLY A 29 10.51 7.57 -4.23
C GLY A 29 9.15 8.11 -4.66
N ASP A 30 8.52 7.58 -5.72
CA ASP A 30 7.17 7.97 -6.11
C ASP A 30 6.16 7.63 -5.00
N TYR A 31 5.16 8.49 -4.83
CA TYR A 31 3.94 8.18 -4.10
C TYR A 31 2.79 8.09 -5.12
N LEU A 32 2.49 6.87 -5.56
CA LEU A 32 1.39 6.57 -6.48
C LEU A 32 0.13 6.20 -5.72
N CYS A 33 -1.01 6.85 -6.01
CA CYS A 33 -2.31 6.41 -5.54
C CYS A 33 -3.12 5.77 -6.68
N ILE A 34 -3.63 4.56 -6.44
CA ILE A 34 -4.54 3.84 -7.34
C ILE A 34 -5.96 4.12 -6.87
N VAL A 35 -6.75 4.77 -7.71
CA VAL A 35 -8.13 5.14 -7.43
C VAL A 35 -9.10 4.48 -8.42
N GLY A 36 -10.38 4.44 -8.07
CA GLY A 36 -11.46 3.90 -8.90
C GLY A 36 -12.55 3.28 -8.05
N GLU A 37 -13.70 3.01 -8.65
CA GLU A 37 -14.86 2.41 -8.00
C GLU A 37 -14.60 0.98 -7.49
N ASN A 38 -15.50 0.47 -6.67
CA ASN A 38 -15.47 -0.94 -6.27
C ASN A 38 -15.63 -1.83 -7.50
N GLY A 39 -14.84 -2.90 -7.57
CA GLY A 39 -14.83 -3.79 -8.74
C GLY A 39 -13.96 -3.32 -9.92
N SER A 40 -13.35 -2.13 -9.89
CA SER A 40 -12.53 -1.59 -11.01
C SER A 40 -11.20 -2.31 -11.25
N GLY A 41 -10.84 -3.33 -10.45
CA GLY A 41 -9.63 -4.13 -10.61
C GLY A 41 -8.46 -3.75 -9.71
N LYS A 42 -8.61 -2.80 -8.78
CA LYS A 42 -7.53 -2.33 -7.86
C LYS A 42 -6.87 -3.47 -7.09
N SER A 43 -7.65 -4.29 -6.38
CA SER A 43 -7.13 -5.43 -5.60
C SER A 43 -6.52 -6.51 -6.49
N THR A 44 -7.00 -6.65 -7.73
CA THR A 44 -6.40 -7.57 -8.71
C THR A 44 -5.03 -7.06 -9.15
N LEU A 45 -4.89 -5.75 -9.40
CA LEU A 45 -3.61 -5.14 -9.71
C LEU A 45 -2.63 -5.29 -8.54
N ILE A 46 -3.06 -5.06 -7.28
CA ILE A 46 -2.23 -5.29 -6.09
C ILE A 46 -1.70 -6.73 -6.06
N LYS A 47 -2.55 -7.74 -6.32
CA LYS A 47 -2.09 -9.14 -6.40
C LYS A 47 -1.05 -9.36 -7.50
N GLY A 48 -1.19 -8.66 -8.63
CA GLY A 48 -0.19 -8.64 -9.70
C GLY A 48 1.14 -8.04 -9.26
N LEU A 49 1.11 -6.88 -8.62
CA LEU A 49 2.30 -6.20 -8.09
C LEU A 49 3.03 -7.03 -7.02
N LEU A 50 2.27 -7.74 -6.19
CA LEU A 50 2.81 -8.71 -5.20
C LEU A 50 3.31 -10.00 -5.84
N ARG A 51 3.17 -10.17 -7.17
CA ARG A 51 3.49 -11.41 -7.91
C ARG A 51 2.72 -12.63 -7.38
N LEU A 52 1.52 -12.42 -6.85
CA LEU A 52 0.59 -13.46 -6.42
C LEU A 52 -0.30 -13.94 -7.57
N LYS A 53 -0.43 -13.10 -8.62
CA LYS A 53 -1.17 -13.40 -9.85
C LYS A 53 -0.37 -12.90 -11.05
N ALA A 54 -0.10 -13.79 -12.00
CA ALA A 54 0.52 -13.40 -13.27
C ALA A 54 -0.51 -12.67 -14.14
N PRO A 55 -0.12 -11.63 -14.89
CA PRO A 55 -0.98 -11.04 -15.90
C PRO A 55 -1.25 -12.07 -17.02
N GLN A 56 -2.45 -12.03 -17.59
CA GLN A 56 -2.82 -12.88 -18.73
C GLN A 56 -2.30 -12.32 -20.05
N GLN A 57 -2.14 -11.00 -20.12
CA GLN A 57 -1.51 -10.29 -21.23
C GLN A 57 -0.54 -9.24 -20.69
N GLY A 58 0.46 -8.89 -21.48
CA GLY A 58 1.47 -7.94 -21.09
C GLY A 58 2.39 -8.44 -19.98
N LYS A 59 3.02 -7.53 -19.25
CA LYS A 59 3.97 -7.89 -18.20
C LYS A 59 4.12 -6.80 -17.14
N ILE A 60 4.53 -7.22 -15.95
CA ILE A 60 4.99 -6.36 -14.87
C ILE A 60 6.47 -6.65 -14.67
N ILE A 61 7.31 -5.65 -14.91
CA ILE A 61 8.77 -5.75 -14.87
C ILE A 61 9.25 -4.95 -13.66
N PRO A 62 9.63 -5.62 -12.57
CA PRO A 62 10.32 -4.95 -11.47
C PRO A 62 11.77 -4.70 -11.83
N ASP A 63 12.37 -3.68 -11.24
CA ASP A 63 13.81 -3.49 -11.23
C ASP A 63 14.51 -4.69 -10.56
N ASP A 64 15.72 -5.04 -11.02
CA ASP A 64 16.49 -6.19 -10.51
C ASP A 64 16.79 -6.06 -9.01
N SER A 65 16.84 -4.84 -8.50
CA SER A 65 17.05 -4.56 -7.08
C SER A 65 15.80 -4.80 -6.21
N LEU A 66 14.61 -4.96 -6.80
CA LEU A 66 13.34 -5.17 -6.08
C LEU A 66 13.01 -6.66 -5.98
N LYS A 67 13.43 -7.31 -4.91
CA LYS A 67 13.08 -8.71 -4.64
C LYS A 67 11.66 -8.82 -4.10
N ARG A 68 10.98 -9.95 -4.36
CA ARG A 68 9.62 -10.21 -3.92
C ARG A 68 9.45 -10.10 -2.39
N ASN A 69 10.42 -10.56 -1.63
CA ASN A 69 10.42 -10.53 -0.17
C ASN A 69 10.86 -9.17 0.42
N GLU A 70 11.11 -8.17 -0.43
CA GLU A 70 11.43 -6.79 -0.05
C GLU A 70 10.29 -5.82 -0.33
N ILE A 71 9.10 -6.33 -0.67
CA ILE A 71 7.88 -5.53 -0.78
C ILE A 71 7.16 -5.57 0.56
N GLY A 72 7.02 -4.43 1.20
CA GLY A 72 6.17 -4.27 2.38
C GLY A 72 4.71 -4.22 1.95
N TYR A 73 3.85 -5.01 2.57
CA TYR A 73 2.44 -5.03 2.25
C TYR A 73 1.57 -4.86 3.48
N LEU A 74 0.68 -3.87 3.41
CA LEU A 74 -0.39 -3.67 4.36
C LEU A 74 -1.70 -4.01 3.66
N PRO A 75 -2.31 -5.17 3.97
CA PRO A 75 -3.58 -5.58 3.37
C PRO A 75 -4.75 -4.81 3.95
N GLN A 76 -5.85 -4.77 3.22
CA GLN A 76 -7.13 -4.34 3.76
C GLN A 76 -7.50 -5.22 4.96
N GLN A 77 -7.82 -4.59 6.09
CA GLN A 77 -8.09 -5.29 7.34
C GLN A 77 -9.43 -6.02 7.30
N THR A 78 -9.41 -7.30 7.63
CA THR A 78 -10.61 -8.12 7.87
C THR A 78 -10.94 -8.18 9.37
N ALA A 79 -12.20 -8.50 9.73
CA ALA A 79 -12.62 -8.67 11.12
C ALA A 79 -11.77 -9.72 11.87
N ILE A 80 -11.42 -10.84 11.21
CA ILE A 80 -10.59 -11.92 11.78
C ILE A 80 -9.17 -11.41 12.12
N GLN A 81 -8.60 -10.55 11.29
CA GLN A 81 -7.27 -10.00 11.54
C GLN A 81 -7.24 -9.04 12.72
N LYS A 82 -8.36 -8.36 13.02
CA LYS A 82 -8.47 -7.46 14.17
C LYS A 82 -8.41 -8.19 15.51
N ASP A 83 -8.78 -9.46 15.54
CA ASP A 83 -8.85 -10.27 16.78
C ASP A 83 -7.61 -11.17 16.99
N PHE A 84 -6.49 -10.82 16.39
CA PHE A 84 -5.27 -11.63 16.46
C PHE A 84 -4.63 -11.56 17.85
N PRO A 85 -4.42 -12.71 18.54
CA PRO A 85 -3.99 -12.76 19.95
C PRO A 85 -2.46 -12.76 20.09
N ALA A 86 -1.78 -11.77 19.51
CA ALA A 86 -0.33 -11.58 19.65
C ALA A 86 0.00 -10.21 20.21
N SER A 87 1.16 -10.04 20.81
CA SER A 87 1.65 -8.74 21.23
C SER A 87 1.97 -7.84 20.03
N VAL A 88 1.88 -6.54 20.20
CA VAL A 88 2.29 -5.55 19.21
C VAL A 88 3.70 -5.84 18.67
N TYR A 89 4.63 -6.15 19.58
CA TYR A 89 6.01 -6.46 19.20
C TYR A 89 6.12 -7.68 18.30
N GLU A 90 5.41 -8.77 18.60
CA GLU A 90 5.41 -9.97 17.77
C GLU A 90 4.83 -9.69 16.39
N VAL A 91 3.73 -8.92 16.31
CA VAL A 91 3.14 -8.52 15.03
C VAL A 91 4.15 -7.72 14.20
N VAL A 92 4.78 -6.69 14.77
CA VAL A 92 5.75 -5.85 14.05
C VAL A 92 6.97 -6.67 13.61
N LEU A 93 7.54 -7.45 14.53
CA LEU A 93 8.73 -8.28 14.28
C LEU A 93 8.47 -9.34 13.19
N SER A 94 7.22 -9.82 13.05
CA SER A 94 6.84 -10.78 12.01
C SER A 94 7.08 -10.25 10.58
N GLY A 95 7.14 -8.94 10.39
CA GLY A 95 7.49 -8.32 9.11
C GLY A 95 8.90 -8.71 8.62
N ARG A 96 9.80 -9.12 9.52
CA ARG A 96 11.15 -9.58 9.19
C ARG A 96 11.23 -11.04 8.70
N LEU A 97 10.12 -11.80 8.74
CA LEU A 97 10.11 -13.21 8.34
C LEU A 97 10.61 -13.44 6.91
N GLY A 98 10.18 -12.60 5.95
CA GLY A 98 10.58 -12.72 4.54
C GLY A 98 12.08 -12.53 4.30
N SER A 99 12.77 -11.78 5.14
CA SER A 99 14.21 -11.50 5.02
C SER A 99 15.10 -12.50 5.76
N ARG A 100 14.53 -13.41 6.57
CA ARG A 100 15.29 -14.36 7.41
C ARG A 100 15.89 -15.53 6.62
N GLY A 101 15.30 -15.91 5.51
CA GLY A 101 15.67 -17.16 4.81
C GLY A 101 15.43 -18.37 5.72
N ILE A 102 16.45 -19.24 5.84
CA ILE A 102 16.37 -20.49 6.63
C ILE A 102 16.67 -20.28 8.14
N ARG A 103 17.00 -19.05 8.56
CA ARG A 103 17.40 -18.81 9.96
C ARG A 103 16.21 -18.99 10.93
N PRO A 104 16.33 -19.81 11.99
CA PRO A 104 15.22 -20.10 12.90
C PRO A 104 14.90 -18.94 13.86
N PHE A 105 15.87 -18.07 14.16
CA PHE A 105 15.73 -16.99 15.14
C PHE A 105 15.90 -15.60 14.50
N TYR A 106 15.28 -14.58 15.10
CA TYR A 106 15.50 -13.18 14.76
C TYR A 106 16.85 -12.72 15.26
N THR A 107 17.58 -11.98 14.42
CA THR A 107 18.83 -11.34 14.79
C THR A 107 18.59 -10.11 15.64
N ARG A 108 19.66 -9.57 16.24
CA ARG A 108 19.61 -8.26 16.91
C ARG A 108 19.17 -7.16 15.95
N ALA A 109 19.70 -7.13 14.74
CA ALA A 109 19.31 -6.16 13.71
C ALA A 109 17.81 -6.22 13.34
N ASP A 110 17.20 -7.42 13.34
CA ASP A 110 15.76 -7.56 13.11
C ASP A 110 14.94 -6.92 14.26
N LYS A 111 15.39 -7.13 15.50
CA LYS A 111 14.75 -6.57 16.70
C LYS A 111 14.91 -5.05 16.75
N ASP A 112 16.12 -4.55 16.49
CA ASP A 112 16.41 -3.11 16.45
C ASP A 112 15.59 -2.39 15.38
N ALA A 113 15.41 -3.02 14.20
CA ALA A 113 14.54 -2.50 13.14
C ALA A 113 13.08 -2.42 13.58
N ALA A 114 12.55 -3.46 14.22
CA ALA A 114 11.18 -3.47 14.74
C ALA A 114 10.97 -2.34 15.76
N GLU A 115 11.90 -2.17 16.71
CA GLU A 115 11.84 -1.11 17.73
C GLU A 115 11.93 0.29 17.10
N SER A 116 12.79 0.47 16.09
CA SER A 116 12.91 1.75 15.38
C SER A 116 11.61 2.13 14.67
N TYR A 117 10.95 1.19 13.98
CA TYR A 117 9.67 1.49 13.32
C TYR A 117 8.52 1.65 14.31
N MET A 118 8.53 0.95 15.46
CA MET A 118 7.56 1.19 16.53
C MET A 118 7.68 2.60 17.09
N LYS A 119 8.91 3.09 17.28
CA LYS A 119 9.18 4.47 17.71
C LYS A 119 8.77 5.48 16.64
N LEU A 120 9.13 5.25 15.38
CA LEU A 120 8.73 6.12 14.24
C LEU A 120 7.21 6.33 14.18
N LEU A 121 6.43 5.27 14.49
CA LEU A 121 4.97 5.30 14.43
C LEU A 121 4.28 5.61 15.77
N GLY A 122 5.05 5.92 16.83
CA GLY A 122 4.54 6.30 18.14
C GLY A 122 3.78 5.19 18.85
N ILE A 123 4.20 3.93 18.67
CA ILE A 123 3.56 2.74 19.25
C ILE A 123 4.49 1.94 20.20
N GLU A 124 5.64 2.49 20.57
CA GLU A 124 6.61 1.83 21.45
C GLU A 124 6.03 1.51 22.84
N THR A 125 5.18 2.38 23.37
CA THR A 125 4.52 2.18 24.67
C THR A 125 3.49 1.05 24.66
N LEU A 126 3.06 0.64 23.46
CA LEU A 126 2.09 -0.43 23.24
C LEU A 126 2.76 -1.81 23.07
N ARG A 127 4.09 -1.88 23.11
CA ARG A 127 4.92 -3.05 22.77
C ARG A 127 4.36 -4.39 23.28
N ASN A 128 3.96 -4.43 24.54
CA ASN A 128 3.53 -5.65 25.23
C ASN A 128 2.00 -5.81 25.26
N LYS A 129 1.24 -4.84 24.72
CA LYS A 129 -0.22 -4.97 24.63
C LYS A 129 -0.61 -6.00 23.59
N CYS A 130 -1.74 -6.67 23.82
CA CYS A 130 -2.33 -7.56 22.82
C CYS A 130 -2.89 -6.73 21.65
N TYR A 131 -2.61 -7.14 20.42
CA TYR A 131 -3.02 -6.42 19.20
C TYR A 131 -4.54 -6.19 19.14
N ARG A 132 -5.35 -7.17 19.54
CA ARG A 132 -6.82 -7.07 19.55
C ARG A 132 -7.38 -6.01 20.52
N GLU A 133 -6.58 -5.58 21.53
CA GLU A 133 -7.00 -4.59 22.52
C GLU A 133 -6.75 -3.15 22.05
N LEU A 134 -6.19 -2.98 20.88
CA LEU A 134 -5.85 -1.69 20.32
C LEU A 134 -7.04 -1.04 19.59
N SER A 135 -7.08 0.30 19.59
CA SER A 135 -7.99 1.04 18.71
C SER A 135 -7.65 0.79 17.23
N GLY A 136 -8.61 1.01 16.32
CA GLY A 136 -8.40 0.82 14.88
C GLY A 136 -7.18 1.57 14.34
N GLY A 137 -6.99 2.83 14.73
CA GLY A 137 -5.82 3.61 14.34
C GLY A 137 -4.50 3.06 14.89
N GLN A 138 -4.49 2.56 16.13
CA GLN A 138 -3.32 1.91 16.70
C GLN A 138 -3.00 0.60 15.96
N GLN A 139 -4.02 -0.19 15.62
CA GLN A 139 -3.86 -1.42 14.82
C GLN A 139 -3.25 -1.11 13.45
N GLN A 140 -3.73 -0.06 12.77
CA GLN A 140 -3.16 0.35 11.48
C GLN A 140 -1.70 0.79 11.58
N ARG A 141 -1.33 1.53 12.63
CA ARG A 141 0.08 1.90 12.88
C ARG A 141 0.96 0.66 13.12
N VAL A 142 0.45 -0.35 13.83
CA VAL A 142 1.15 -1.64 14.04
C VAL A 142 1.35 -2.38 12.72
N LEU A 143 0.32 -2.47 11.87
CA LEU A 143 0.42 -3.11 10.55
C LEU A 143 1.36 -2.35 9.61
N LEU A 144 1.36 -1.01 9.68
CA LEU A 144 2.29 -0.18 8.92
C LEU A 144 3.74 -0.42 9.39
N ALA A 145 3.99 -0.50 10.71
CA ALA A 145 5.29 -0.86 11.25
C ALA A 145 5.76 -2.24 10.77
N ARG A 146 4.86 -3.22 10.78
CA ARG A 146 5.12 -4.56 10.25
C ARG A 146 5.50 -4.54 8.77
N ALA A 147 4.76 -3.78 7.95
CA ALA A 147 5.05 -3.64 6.53
C ALA A 147 6.40 -2.94 6.28
N LEU A 148 6.73 -1.91 7.05
CA LEU A 148 8.04 -1.24 7.00
C LEU A 148 9.20 -2.16 7.40
N CYS A 149 8.99 -3.08 8.33
CA CYS A 149 9.98 -4.10 8.67
C CYS A 149 10.33 -5.00 7.47
N ALA A 150 9.41 -5.20 6.53
CA ALA A 150 9.63 -6.07 5.36
C ALA A 150 10.40 -5.37 4.23
N THR A 151 10.42 -4.03 4.18
CA THR A 151 10.97 -3.30 3.02
C THR A 151 11.77 -2.06 3.40
N LYS A 152 12.64 -1.65 2.45
CA LYS A 152 13.24 -0.32 2.38
C LYS A 152 13.00 0.36 1.02
N LYS A 153 12.23 -0.28 0.11
CA LYS A 153 12.09 0.16 -1.28
C LYS A 153 10.67 0.43 -1.69
N LEU A 154 9.76 -0.53 -1.49
CA LEU A 154 8.39 -0.45 -1.96
C LEU A 154 7.41 -0.87 -0.87
N LEU A 155 6.49 0.03 -0.55
CA LEU A 155 5.38 -0.20 0.36
C LEU A 155 4.06 -0.20 -0.42
N LEU A 156 3.35 -1.32 -0.40
CA LEU A 156 2.01 -1.45 -0.96
C LEU A 156 0.98 -1.35 0.17
N LEU A 157 0.04 -0.42 0.05
CA LEU A 157 -1.01 -0.15 1.04
C LEU A 157 -2.38 -0.35 0.39
N ASP A 158 -3.15 -1.30 0.88
CA ASP A 158 -4.49 -1.59 0.38
C ASP A 158 -5.54 -1.03 1.34
N GLU A 159 -6.11 0.13 1.01
CA GLU A 159 -7.09 0.87 1.81
C GLU A 159 -6.68 1.06 3.29
N PRO A 160 -5.51 1.65 3.57
CA PRO A 160 -4.93 1.69 4.92
C PRO A 160 -5.74 2.49 5.94
N VAL A 161 -6.68 3.32 5.50
CA VAL A 161 -7.50 4.20 6.35
C VAL A 161 -8.95 3.75 6.47
N SER A 162 -9.31 2.62 5.85
CA SER A 162 -10.70 2.14 5.83
C SER A 162 -11.23 1.90 7.26
N GLY A 163 -12.37 2.53 7.57
CA GLY A 163 -13.04 2.39 8.87
C GLY A 163 -12.38 3.16 10.03
N LEU A 164 -11.49 4.11 9.74
CA LEU A 164 -10.95 5.04 10.73
C LEU A 164 -11.77 6.34 10.77
N ASP A 165 -11.72 7.01 11.92
CA ASP A 165 -12.28 8.35 12.03
C ASP A 165 -11.47 9.39 11.22
N PRO A 166 -12.06 10.56 10.88
CA PRO A 166 -11.40 11.53 10.00
C PRO A 166 -10.07 12.09 10.54
N VAL A 167 -9.93 12.25 11.85
CA VAL A 167 -8.71 12.81 12.46
C VAL A 167 -7.58 11.80 12.35
N VAL A 168 -7.81 10.55 12.74
CA VAL A 168 -6.83 9.45 12.64
C VAL A 168 -6.48 9.17 11.18
N THR A 169 -7.45 9.29 10.27
CA THR A 169 -7.23 9.18 8.82
C THR A 169 -6.22 10.20 8.33
N GLN A 170 -6.39 11.48 8.67
CA GLN A 170 -5.45 12.54 8.28
C GLN A 170 -4.04 12.30 8.86
N GLU A 171 -3.96 11.94 10.14
CA GLU A 171 -2.68 11.63 10.79
C GLU A 171 -1.95 10.47 10.09
N LEU A 172 -2.68 9.42 9.71
CA LEU A 172 -2.09 8.27 9.04
C LEU A 172 -1.60 8.62 7.63
N TYR A 173 -2.37 9.39 6.84
CA TYR A 173 -1.92 9.89 5.54
C TYR A 173 -0.66 10.75 5.66
N GLN A 174 -0.61 11.66 6.65
CA GLN A 174 0.57 12.49 6.89
C GLN A 174 1.77 11.63 7.28
N THR A 175 1.57 10.61 8.13
CA THR A 175 2.62 9.65 8.50
C THR A 175 3.16 8.91 7.28
N ILE A 176 2.27 8.43 6.39
CA ILE A 176 2.65 7.76 5.14
C ILE A 176 3.44 8.71 4.22
N LYS A 177 3.02 9.98 4.11
CA LYS A 177 3.75 10.99 3.32
C LYS A 177 5.14 11.25 3.89
N ASN A 178 5.28 11.35 5.21
CA ASN A 178 6.57 11.54 5.87
C ASN A 178 7.49 10.34 5.61
N ILE A 179 6.98 9.10 5.73
CA ILE A 179 7.74 7.89 5.39
C ILE A 179 8.26 7.94 3.95
N ASN A 180 7.43 8.36 2.98
CA ASN A 180 7.85 8.51 1.60
C ASN A 180 8.97 9.54 1.46
N LYS A 181 8.80 10.74 2.05
CA LYS A 181 9.74 11.87 1.85
C LYS A 181 11.02 11.72 2.66
N GLU A 182 10.95 11.25 3.90
CA GLU A 182 12.11 11.19 4.81
C GLU A 182 12.92 9.90 4.62
N LEU A 183 12.27 8.77 4.36
CA LEU A 183 12.95 7.49 4.17
C LEU A 183 13.17 7.14 2.68
N GLY A 184 12.63 7.92 1.74
CA GLY A 184 12.74 7.67 0.31
C GLY A 184 12.04 6.38 -0.16
N ILE A 185 11.13 5.83 0.65
CA ILE A 185 10.41 4.59 0.33
C ILE A 185 9.34 4.91 -0.73
N THR A 186 9.34 4.16 -1.83
CA THR A 186 8.29 4.24 -2.85
C THR A 186 6.98 3.71 -2.28
N ILE A 187 5.88 4.43 -2.50
CA ILE A 187 4.56 4.05 -2.01
C ILE A 187 3.61 3.82 -3.18
N ILE A 188 2.92 2.70 -3.16
CA ILE A 188 1.74 2.46 -3.98
C ILE A 188 0.58 2.20 -3.03
N MET A 189 -0.42 3.07 -3.06
CA MET A 189 -1.58 3.00 -2.18
C MET A 189 -2.86 2.87 -2.99
N VAL A 190 -3.72 1.95 -2.60
CA VAL A 190 -5.11 1.91 -3.07
C VAL A 190 -5.97 2.74 -2.13
N SER A 191 -6.78 3.62 -2.69
CA SER A 191 -7.75 4.41 -1.93
C SER A 191 -9.04 4.59 -2.74
N HIS A 192 -10.17 4.59 -2.05
CA HIS A 192 -11.45 5.08 -2.57
C HIS A 192 -11.69 6.55 -2.23
N ASP A 193 -10.88 7.13 -1.33
CA ASP A 193 -10.92 8.54 -0.97
C ASP A 193 -10.04 9.35 -1.93
N ILE A 194 -10.69 9.91 -2.96
CA ILE A 194 -10.02 10.70 -3.99
C ILE A 194 -9.49 12.03 -3.44
N GLN A 195 -10.17 12.63 -2.45
CA GLN A 195 -9.75 13.91 -1.88
C GLN A 195 -8.40 13.76 -1.17
N SER A 196 -8.25 12.71 -0.39
CA SER A 196 -6.95 12.39 0.22
C SER A 196 -5.92 11.96 -0.81
N ALA A 197 -6.32 11.21 -1.86
CA ALA A 197 -5.40 10.81 -2.92
C ALA A 197 -4.74 12.02 -3.59
N ILE A 198 -5.51 13.03 -4.00
CA ILE A 198 -4.99 14.24 -4.65
C ILE A 198 -4.19 15.14 -3.71
N LYS A 199 -4.45 15.09 -2.39
CA LYS A 199 -3.72 15.87 -1.40
C LYS A 199 -2.33 15.31 -1.09
N TYR A 200 -2.17 13.99 -1.10
CA TYR A 200 -0.97 13.34 -0.58
C TYR A 200 -0.11 12.65 -1.65
N ALA A 201 -0.72 12.12 -2.73
CA ALA A 201 0.02 11.42 -3.77
C ALA A 201 0.67 12.37 -4.77
N ASP A 202 1.83 11.95 -5.30
CA ASP A 202 2.52 12.68 -6.38
C ASP A 202 1.92 12.32 -7.75
N ARG A 203 1.38 11.08 -7.89
CA ARG A 203 0.81 10.54 -9.12
C ARG A 203 -0.45 9.74 -8.86
N ILE A 204 -1.36 9.75 -9.84
CA ILE A 204 -2.63 9.01 -9.80
C ILE A 204 -2.65 7.97 -10.93
N LEU A 205 -3.11 6.77 -10.59
CA LEU A 205 -3.56 5.74 -11.53
C LEU A 205 -5.07 5.52 -11.32
N HIS A 206 -5.89 5.95 -12.29
CA HIS A 206 -7.35 5.78 -12.21
C HIS A 206 -7.78 4.55 -13.04
N LEU A 207 -8.50 3.65 -12.40
CA LEU A 207 -9.00 2.40 -12.97
C LEU A 207 -10.53 2.35 -13.04
N GLN A 208 -11.04 1.91 -14.21
CA GLN A 208 -12.44 1.52 -14.45
C GLN A 208 -12.45 0.26 -15.33
N ASN A 209 -12.07 -0.90 -14.75
CA ASN A 209 -11.79 -2.16 -15.49
C ASN A 209 -10.73 -2.03 -16.61
N LYS A 210 -10.26 -0.83 -16.83
CA LYS A 210 -9.12 -0.47 -17.67
C LYS A 210 -8.43 0.75 -17.07
N GLN A 211 -7.22 1.03 -17.54
CA GLN A 211 -6.56 2.28 -17.20
C GLN A 211 -7.26 3.45 -17.89
N VAL A 212 -7.80 4.37 -17.10
CA VAL A 212 -8.46 5.60 -17.56
C VAL A 212 -7.50 6.77 -17.57
N PHE A 213 -6.65 6.85 -16.54
CA PHE A 213 -5.63 7.88 -16.41
C PHE A 213 -4.41 7.33 -15.69
N PHE A 214 -3.23 7.85 -16.05
CA PHE A 214 -2.00 7.71 -15.30
C PHE A 214 -1.12 8.94 -15.53
N GLY A 215 -0.72 9.61 -14.46
CA GLY A 215 0.12 10.80 -14.55
C GLY A 215 0.24 11.55 -13.24
N PRO A 216 0.86 12.75 -13.25
CA PRO A 216 0.92 13.65 -12.11
C PRO A 216 -0.47 14.00 -11.56
N THR A 217 -0.54 14.20 -10.25
CA THR A 217 -1.81 14.53 -9.58
C THR A 217 -2.41 15.83 -10.10
N GLU A 218 -1.59 16.82 -10.41
CA GLU A 218 -2.04 18.12 -10.96
C GLU A 218 -2.72 17.94 -12.33
N GLU A 219 -2.17 17.10 -13.20
CA GLU A 219 -2.77 16.78 -14.50
C GLU A 219 -4.07 16.00 -14.35
N TYR A 220 -4.13 15.09 -13.36
CA TYR A 220 -5.36 14.35 -13.07
C TYR A 220 -6.52 15.26 -12.69
N ILE A 221 -6.30 16.24 -11.81
CA ILE A 221 -7.32 17.21 -11.38
C ILE A 221 -7.91 17.98 -12.59
N LEU A 222 -7.08 18.30 -13.58
CA LEU A 222 -7.49 19.04 -14.78
C LEU A 222 -8.13 18.15 -15.85
N SER A 223 -7.93 16.84 -15.77
CA SER A 223 -8.45 15.88 -16.74
C SER A 223 -9.97 15.74 -16.69
N GLY A 224 -10.58 15.31 -17.80
CA GLY A 224 -12.01 14.98 -17.81
C GLY A 224 -12.39 13.90 -16.81
N SER A 225 -11.56 12.84 -16.69
CA SER A 225 -11.77 11.75 -15.72
C SER A 225 -11.69 12.24 -14.28
N GLY A 226 -10.73 13.13 -13.97
CA GLY A 226 -10.59 13.72 -12.65
C GLY A 226 -11.78 14.59 -12.29
N LYS A 227 -12.20 15.48 -13.18
CA LYS A 227 -13.37 16.36 -12.97
C LYS A 227 -14.65 15.57 -12.74
N THR A 228 -14.91 14.54 -13.55
CA THR A 228 -16.10 13.68 -13.38
C THR A 228 -16.07 12.95 -12.05
N PHE A 229 -14.92 12.39 -11.67
CA PHE A 229 -14.78 11.60 -10.45
C PHE A 229 -14.79 12.48 -9.18
N LEU A 230 -14.27 13.70 -9.26
CA LEU A 230 -14.32 14.70 -8.18
C LEU A 230 -15.69 15.36 -8.05
N GLY A 231 -16.38 15.59 -9.16
CA GLY A 231 -17.72 16.20 -9.19
C GLY A 231 -18.86 15.23 -8.86
N GLY A 232 -18.68 13.94 -9.05
CA GLY A 232 -19.67 12.90 -8.71
C GLY A 232 -19.83 12.62 -7.21
N GLY A 233 -19.00 13.21 -6.35
CA GLY A 233 -19.07 13.08 -4.88
C GLY A 233 -20.02 14.05 -4.17
N THR A 234 -20.83 14.82 -4.91
CA THR A 234 -21.75 15.82 -4.32
C THR A 234 -23.23 15.53 -4.53
N ASN A 235 -23.61 14.29 -4.81
CA ASN A 235 -25.03 13.88 -4.80
C ASN A 235 -25.13 12.58 -3.99
N ASP A 236 -25.35 12.73 -2.68
CA ASP A 236 -26.34 12.06 -1.81
C ASP A 236 -26.15 12.49 -0.36
#